data_d3238699cfb5b002ca6018a3c5970c95
#
_entry.id   d3238699cfb5b002ca6018a3c5970c95
#
_cell.length_a   1.000
_cell.length_b   1.000
_cell.length_c   1.000
_cell.angle_alpha   90.00
_cell.angle_beta   90.00
_cell.angle_gamma   90.00
#
_symmetry.space_group_name_H-M   'P 1'
#
loop_
_entity.id
_entity.type
_entity.pdbx_description
1 polymer ?
#
loop_
_entity_poly.entity_id
_entity_poly.type
_entity_poly.pdbx_seq_one_letter_code
_entity_poly.pdbx_strand_id
1 'polypeptide(L)' 'MTAVDAYLARIAVFPEIAPVYSERVRRQVMQGFPHGIFYEPHPTRILVTAILDLRQDPQKIQKRLKH' A
#
# COMPACT_ATOMS: atom_id res chain seq x y z
N MET A 1 -6.17 18.33 3.17
CA MET A 1 -5.30 17.18 2.90
C MET A 1 -5.72 16.03 3.79
N THR A 2 -5.93 14.86 3.21
CA THR A 2 -6.30 13.67 3.98
C THR A 2 -5.04 12.92 4.45
N ALA A 3 -5.22 11.99 5.39
CA ALA A 3 -4.12 11.12 5.83
C ALA A 3 -3.57 10.29 4.66
N VAL A 4 -4.45 9.83 3.77
CA VAL A 4 -4.05 9.08 2.58
C VAL A 4 -3.14 9.92 1.69
N ASP A 5 -3.49 11.19 1.46
CA ASP A 5 -2.67 12.08 0.63
C ASP A 5 -1.27 12.26 1.21
N ALA A 6 -1.16 12.39 2.53
CA ALA A 6 0.14 12.54 3.18
C ALA A 6 0.99 11.28 3.00
N TYR A 7 0.40 10.09 3.13
CA TYR A 7 1.11 8.84 2.91
C TYR A 7 1.51 8.66 1.45
N LEU A 8 0.63 9.00 0.52
CA LEU A 8 0.95 8.90 -0.91
C LEU A 8 2.09 9.82 -1.30
N ALA A 9 2.11 11.04 -0.77
CA ALA A 9 3.21 11.98 -1.01
C ALA A 9 4.54 11.43 -0.51
N ARG A 10 4.53 10.79 0.66
CA ARG A 10 5.72 10.18 1.25
C ARG A 10 6.21 9.01 0.41
N ILE A 11 5.31 8.17 -0.05
CA ILE A 11 5.62 7.03 -0.92
C ILE A 11 6.22 7.52 -2.24
N ALA A 12 5.71 8.63 -2.77
CA ALA A 12 6.21 9.19 -4.02
C ALA A 12 7.68 9.62 -3.90
N VAL A 13 8.08 10.14 -2.74
CA VAL A 13 9.46 10.55 -2.49
C VAL A 13 10.35 9.36 -2.14
N PHE A 14 9.84 8.43 -1.35
CA PHE A 14 10.59 7.25 -0.89
C PHE A 14 9.80 5.99 -1.21
N PRO A 15 9.84 5.51 -2.47
CA PRO A 15 9.02 4.37 -2.88
C PRO A 15 9.31 3.07 -2.11
N GLU A 16 10.50 2.93 -1.56
CA GLU A 16 10.90 1.72 -0.86
C GLU A 16 10.79 1.83 0.65
N ILE A 17 10.12 2.87 1.15
CA ILE A 17 10.03 3.11 2.59
C ILE A 17 9.21 2.02 3.31
N ALA A 18 8.19 1.47 2.66
CA ALA A 18 7.36 0.43 3.25
C ALA A 18 7.93 -0.95 2.97
N PRO A 19 7.73 -1.90 3.87
CA PRO A 19 8.22 -3.27 3.66
C PRO A 19 7.49 -3.96 2.52
N VAL A 20 8.18 -4.93 1.90
CA VAL A 20 7.57 -5.77 0.88
C VAL A 20 6.51 -6.66 1.55
N TYR A 21 5.32 -6.68 0.96
CA TYR A 21 4.23 -7.53 1.43
C TYR A 21 4.18 -8.84 0.65
N SER A 22 4.21 -8.75 -0.68
CA SER A 22 4.13 -9.91 -1.55
C SER A 22 4.71 -9.55 -2.92
N GLU A 23 5.66 -10.34 -3.40
CA GLU A 23 6.31 -10.12 -4.71
C GLU A 23 6.83 -8.69 -4.85
N ARG A 24 6.21 -7.89 -5.71
CA ARG A 24 6.60 -6.49 -5.94
C ARG A 24 5.74 -5.50 -5.15
N VAL A 25 4.74 -6.01 -4.45
CA VAL A 25 3.79 -5.16 -3.72
C VAL A 25 4.34 -4.83 -2.34
N ARG A 26 4.35 -3.55 -2.01
CA ARG A 26 4.69 -3.05 -0.69
C ARG A 26 3.44 -2.61 0.05
N ARG A 27 3.48 -2.67 1.37
CA ARG A 27 2.36 -2.28 2.20
C ARG A 27 2.76 -1.20 3.17
N GLN A 28 2.15 -0.03 3.05
CA GLN A 28 2.29 1.06 4.00
C GLN A 28 1.11 1.04 4.95
N VAL A 29 1.36 0.70 6.21
CA VAL A 29 0.34 0.73 7.25
C VAL A 29 0.10 2.18 7.65
N MET A 30 -1.17 2.57 7.76
CA MET A 30 -1.55 3.92 8.16
C MET A 30 -1.72 3.97 9.66
N GLN A 31 -0.89 4.77 10.34
CA GLN A 31 -0.95 4.91 11.79
C GLN A 31 -2.27 5.53 12.22
N GLY A 32 -2.91 4.93 13.24
CA GLY A 32 -4.20 5.41 13.74
C GLY A 32 -5.40 4.98 12.91
N PHE A 33 -5.18 4.21 11.85
CA PHE A 33 -6.24 3.72 10.98
C PHE A 33 -6.03 2.23 10.72
N PRO A 34 -7.11 1.46 10.59
CA PRO A 34 -6.99 0.03 10.32
C PRO A 34 -6.71 -0.29 8.85
N HIS A 35 -6.18 0.65 8.09
CA HIS A 35 -5.99 0.51 6.64
C HIS A 35 -4.53 0.43 6.27
N GLY A 36 -4.25 -0.22 5.15
CA GLY A 36 -2.93 -0.25 4.53
C GLY A 36 -3.02 0.13 3.07
N ILE A 37 -2.01 0.86 2.61
CA ILE A 37 -1.87 1.22 1.20
C ILE A 37 -0.96 0.18 0.56
N PHE A 38 -1.48 -0.56 -0.41
CA PHE A 38 -0.73 -1.55 -1.16
C PHE A 38 -0.31 -0.92 -2.48
N TYR A 39 0.98 -0.90 -2.74
CA TYR A 39 1.51 -0.24 -3.92
C TYR A 39 2.69 -1.00 -4.50
N GLU A 40 2.94 -0.76 -5.77
CA GLU A 40 4.02 -1.39 -6.51
C GLU A 40 4.88 -0.29 -7.14
N PRO A 41 6.11 -0.08 -6.65
CA PRO A 41 6.99 0.92 -7.24
C PRO A 41 7.57 0.43 -8.57
N HIS A 42 7.53 1.30 -9.56
CA HIS A 42 8.13 1.08 -10.87
C HIS A 42 9.14 2.20 -11.14
N PRO A 43 10.03 2.05 -12.15
CA PRO A 43 11.07 3.05 -12.38
C PRO A 43 10.57 4.47 -12.59
N THR A 44 9.40 4.65 -13.21
CA THR A 44 8.89 5.97 -13.55
C THR A 44 7.58 6.33 -12.89
N ARG A 45 7.00 5.41 -12.10
CA ARG A 45 5.70 5.64 -11.47
C ARG A 45 5.50 4.70 -10.30
N ILE A 46 4.49 5.01 -9.51
CA ILE A 46 4.04 4.14 -8.42
C ILE A 46 2.61 3.73 -8.72
N LEU A 47 2.38 2.42 -8.76
CA LEU A 47 1.05 1.87 -8.98
C LEU A 47 0.43 1.53 -7.62
N VAL A 48 -0.58 2.30 -7.22
CA VAL A 48 -1.35 1.97 -6.03
C VAL A 48 -2.34 0.89 -6.40
N THR A 49 -2.14 -0.31 -5.88
CA THR A 49 -2.98 -1.45 -6.24
C THR A 49 -4.26 -1.50 -5.44
N ALA A 50 -4.21 -1.12 -4.17
CA ALA A 50 -5.40 -1.12 -3.32
C ALA A 50 -5.15 -0.35 -2.03
N ILE A 51 -6.23 0.11 -1.42
CA ILE A 51 -6.22 0.64 -0.06
C ILE A 51 -7.26 -0.21 0.68
N LEU A 52 -6.79 -1.07 1.57
CA LEU A 52 -7.64 -2.09 2.18
C LEU A 52 -7.61 -2.02 3.69
N ASP A 53 -8.73 -2.42 4.29
CA ASP A 53 -8.84 -2.60 5.73
C ASP A 53 -8.04 -3.85 6.13
N LEU A 54 -7.03 -3.67 6.97
CA LEU A 54 -6.13 -4.74 7.37
C LEU A 54 -6.76 -5.71 8.37
N ARG A 55 -7.96 -5.42 8.86
CA ARG A 55 -8.70 -6.33 9.75
C ARG A 55 -9.40 -7.44 8.97
N GLN A 56 -9.39 -7.35 7.63
CA GLN A 56 -9.96 -8.41 6.79
C GLN A 56 -9.12 -9.67 6.87
N ASP A 57 -9.76 -10.79 6.54
CA ASP A 57 -9.08 -12.07 6.39
C ASP A 57 -7.90 -11.91 5.41
N PRO A 58 -6.68 -12.33 5.79
CA PRO A 58 -5.53 -12.25 4.91
C PRO A 58 -5.74 -12.89 3.53
N GLN A 59 -6.53 -13.96 3.45
CA GLN A 59 -6.83 -14.59 2.18
C GLN A 59 -7.66 -13.69 1.27
N LYS A 60 -8.57 -12.92 1.83
CA LYS A 60 -9.36 -11.97 1.05
C LYS A 60 -8.48 -10.84 0.52
N ILE A 61 -7.54 -10.38 1.32
CA ILE A 61 -6.58 -9.36 0.90
C ILE A 61 -5.75 -9.89 -0.27
N GLN A 62 -5.24 -11.11 -0.15
CA GLN A 62 -4.45 -11.74 -1.21
C GLN A 62 -5.24 -11.85 -2.52
N LYS A 63 -6.50 -12.24 -2.44
CA LYS A 63 -7.36 -12.34 -3.62
C LYS A 63 -7.55 -11.00 -4.31
N ARG A 64 -7.67 -9.91 -3.54
CA ARG A 64 -7.83 -8.58 -4.12
C ARG A 64 -6.58 -8.09 -4.82
N LEU A 65 -5.40 -8.52 -4.37
CA LEU A 65 -4.13 -8.13 -4.96
C LEU A 65 -3.77 -8.96 -6.17
N LYS A 66 -4.40 -10.11 -6.35
CA LYS A 66 -4.20 -10.96 -7.52
C LYS A 66 -5.28 -10.65 -8.56
N HIS A 67 -4.85 -10.51 -9.78
CA HIS A 67 -5.77 -10.26 -10.91
C HIS A 67 -5.85 -11.44 -11.82
#